data_c65e4462e80def6e7a7850baf848ca5e
#
_entry.id   c65e4462e80def6e7a7850baf848ca5e
#
_cell.length_a   1.000
_cell.length_b   1.000
_cell.length_c   1.000
_cell.angle_alpha   90.00
_cell.angle_beta   90.00
_cell.angle_gamma   90.00
#
_symmetry.space_group_name_H-M   'P 1'
#
loop_
_entity.id
_entity.type
_entity.pdbx_description
1 polymer ?
#
loop_
_entity_poly.entity_id
_entity_poly.type
_entity_poly.pdbx_seq_one_letter_code
_entity_poly.pdbx_strand_id
1 'polypeptide(L)'
;YGCAFDFLAPLAVGGHITLLGKIPAAKILLEAMAVVKPTIICCVPMILEKVYRKQVLPMLEKGPMSIAMKIPLLNSAIYSVIRKKLMDAFGGNVGIFIVGGAPMNQETESFLMKIKFPITIGYGMTECAPLISFTPDNEFKAGSCGRFLKGLLEVRIDSEDPQRVAGEILVRGEHVMKGYYKNDKDTHKVLDEEGWLHTGDMATMDPDGTLYIRG
;
A
#
# COMPACT_ATOMS: atom_id res chain seq x y z
N TYR A 1 -5.72 10.76 2.71
CA TYR A 1 -5.88 9.36 2.36
C TYR A 1 -7.29 8.88 2.63
N GLY A 2 -7.77 8.81 3.89
CA GLY A 2 -9.08 8.28 4.25
C GLY A 2 -10.25 9.01 3.58
N CYS A 3 -10.23 10.35 3.53
CA CYS A 3 -11.28 11.10 2.86
C CYS A 3 -11.39 10.73 1.37
N ALA A 4 -10.27 10.62 0.67
CA ALA A 4 -10.28 10.32 -0.76
C ALA A 4 -10.64 8.86 -1.05
N PHE A 5 -9.98 7.89 -0.40
CA PHE A 5 -10.11 6.47 -0.75
C PHE A 5 -11.16 5.70 0.05
N ASP A 6 -11.38 6.07 1.32
CA ASP A 6 -12.37 5.35 2.15
C ASP A 6 -13.77 5.96 2.02
N PHE A 7 -13.88 7.18 1.48
CA PHE A 7 -15.18 7.88 1.38
C PHE A 7 -15.50 8.35 -0.03
N LEU A 8 -14.74 9.29 -0.61
CA LEU A 8 -15.11 9.92 -1.87
C LEU A 8 -15.03 8.95 -3.07
N ALA A 9 -13.99 8.14 -3.17
CA ALA A 9 -13.83 7.22 -4.31
C ALA A 9 -14.93 6.14 -4.34
N PRO A 10 -15.24 5.40 -3.25
CA PRO A 10 -16.36 4.47 -3.27
C PRO A 10 -17.70 5.15 -3.49
N LEU A 11 -17.91 6.35 -2.97
CA LEU A 11 -19.13 7.10 -3.21
C LEU A 11 -19.31 7.46 -4.70
N ALA A 12 -18.22 7.89 -5.35
CA ALA A 12 -18.23 8.28 -6.76
C ALA A 12 -18.57 7.11 -7.71
N VAL A 13 -18.24 5.88 -7.33
CA VAL A 13 -18.53 4.68 -8.12
C VAL A 13 -19.77 3.92 -7.64
N GLY A 14 -20.54 4.49 -6.71
CA GLY A 14 -21.75 3.85 -6.16
C GLY A 14 -21.45 2.68 -5.23
N GLY A 15 -20.28 2.67 -4.60
CA GLY A 15 -19.87 1.65 -3.64
C GLY A 15 -20.59 1.76 -2.31
N HIS A 16 -20.70 0.65 -1.60
CA HIS A 16 -21.24 0.61 -0.25
C HIS A 16 -20.14 0.99 0.77
N ILE A 17 -20.42 1.97 1.62
CA ILE A 17 -19.52 2.41 2.68
C ILE A 17 -20.12 2.06 4.04
N THR A 18 -19.37 1.35 4.87
CA THR A 18 -19.75 1.05 6.25
C THR A 18 -18.92 1.87 7.22
N LEU A 19 -19.56 2.75 7.97
CA LEU A 19 -18.90 3.58 8.97
C LEU A 19 -18.95 2.91 10.35
N LEU A 20 -17.81 2.76 10.97
CA LEU A 20 -17.69 2.36 12.36
C LEU A 20 -17.66 3.62 13.21
N GLY A 21 -18.66 3.84 14.05
CA GLY A 21 -18.84 5.07 14.85
C GLY A 21 -17.75 5.34 15.91
N LYS A 22 -16.73 4.50 16.01
CA LYS A 22 -15.57 4.60 16.94
C LYS A 22 -14.31 4.09 16.25
N ILE A 23 -13.14 4.50 16.74
CA ILE A 23 -11.87 3.86 16.38
C ILE A 23 -11.89 2.42 16.94
N PRO A 24 -11.98 1.40 16.11
CA PRO A 24 -12.18 0.04 16.59
C PRO A 24 -10.88 -0.57 17.13
N ALA A 25 -10.98 -1.33 18.23
CA ALA A 25 -9.96 -2.30 18.56
C ALA A 25 -9.89 -3.37 17.45
N ALA A 26 -8.72 -4.01 17.27
CA ALA A 26 -8.51 -4.99 16.20
C ALA A 26 -9.58 -6.10 16.15
N LYS A 27 -10.05 -6.56 17.33
CA LYS A 27 -11.12 -7.55 17.42
C LYS A 27 -12.44 -7.05 16.84
N ILE A 28 -12.86 -5.84 17.21
CA ILE A 28 -14.09 -5.22 16.73
C ILE A 28 -14.03 -5.00 15.21
N LEU A 29 -12.85 -4.61 14.71
CA LEU A 29 -12.64 -4.44 13.27
C LEU A 29 -12.82 -5.75 12.49
N LEU A 30 -12.23 -6.84 12.98
CA LEU A 30 -12.38 -8.15 12.33
C LEU A 30 -13.82 -8.68 12.42
N GLU A 31 -14.52 -8.48 13.56
CA GLU A 31 -15.94 -8.82 13.71
C GLU A 31 -16.81 -8.02 12.70
N ALA A 32 -16.54 -6.72 12.54
CA ALA A 32 -17.24 -5.91 11.55
C ALA A 32 -16.97 -6.37 10.12
N MET A 33 -15.71 -6.70 9.79
CA MET A 33 -15.35 -7.22 8.46
C MET A 33 -16.02 -8.57 8.15
N ALA A 34 -16.18 -9.43 9.15
CA ALA A 34 -16.89 -10.71 9.00
C ALA A 34 -18.38 -10.53 8.64
N VAL A 35 -19.00 -9.44 9.13
CA VAL A 35 -20.40 -9.10 8.81
C VAL A 35 -20.50 -8.37 7.48
N VAL A 36 -19.68 -7.34 7.27
CA VAL A 36 -19.73 -6.46 6.09
C VAL A 36 -19.20 -7.16 4.84
N LYS A 37 -18.20 -8.05 4.98
CA LYS A 37 -17.53 -8.75 3.89
C LYS A 37 -17.02 -7.81 2.80
N PRO A 38 -16.11 -6.88 3.14
CA PRO A 38 -15.66 -5.85 2.21
C PRO A 38 -14.98 -6.48 0.99
N THR A 39 -15.06 -5.80 -0.15
CA THR A 39 -14.40 -6.21 -1.41
C THR A 39 -13.06 -5.50 -1.60
N ILE A 40 -12.91 -4.31 -1.03
CA ILE A 40 -11.67 -3.52 -1.04
C ILE A 40 -11.37 -3.11 0.40
N ILE A 41 -10.12 -3.23 0.80
CA ILE A 41 -9.63 -2.75 2.10
C ILE A 41 -8.43 -1.84 1.84
N CYS A 42 -8.57 -0.56 2.23
CA CYS A 42 -7.45 0.36 2.30
C CYS A 42 -6.90 0.34 3.74
N CYS A 43 -5.62 0.10 3.91
CA CYS A 43 -5.05 0.00 5.25
C CYS A 43 -3.58 0.42 5.32
N VAL A 44 -3.12 0.67 6.55
CA VAL A 44 -1.70 0.85 6.83
C VAL A 44 -1.01 -0.50 7.02
N PRO A 45 0.29 -0.62 6.72
CA PRO A 45 1.05 -1.88 6.81
C PRO A 45 0.92 -2.59 8.16
N MET A 46 0.90 -1.82 9.25
CA MET A 46 0.83 -2.34 10.63
C MET A 46 -0.32 -3.34 10.86
N ILE A 47 -1.43 -3.22 10.14
CA ILE A 47 -2.57 -4.13 10.29
C ILE A 47 -2.17 -5.53 9.80
N LEU A 48 -1.65 -5.64 8.59
CA LEU A 48 -1.20 -6.90 8.00
C LEU A 48 0.01 -7.47 8.73
N GLU A 49 0.96 -6.64 9.12
CA GLU A 49 2.14 -7.03 9.90
C GLU A 49 1.77 -7.62 11.27
N LYS A 50 0.79 -7.02 11.97
CA LYS A 50 0.31 -7.58 13.25
C LYS A 50 -0.35 -8.93 13.05
N VAL A 51 -1.13 -9.11 12.01
CA VAL A 51 -1.76 -10.39 11.68
C VAL A 51 -0.67 -11.42 11.32
N TYR A 52 0.28 -11.07 10.47
CA TYR A 52 1.41 -11.94 10.13
C TYR A 52 2.19 -12.39 11.36
N ARG A 53 2.68 -11.44 12.17
CA ARG A 53 3.52 -11.75 13.35
C ARG A 53 2.78 -12.51 14.44
N LYS A 54 1.50 -12.21 14.68
CA LYS A 54 0.75 -12.82 15.78
C LYS A 54 0.07 -14.13 15.43
N GLN A 55 -0.35 -14.31 14.18
CA GLN A 55 -1.15 -15.47 13.78
C GLN A 55 -0.40 -16.41 12.83
N VAL A 56 0.38 -15.89 11.90
CA VAL A 56 1.02 -16.68 10.85
C VAL A 56 2.38 -17.18 11.26
N LEU A 57 3.28 -16.29 11.67
CA LEU A 57 4.67 -16.62 11.99
C LEU A 57 4.79 -17.70 13.07
N PRO A 58 4.08 -17.62 14.22
CA PRO A 58 4.15 -18.66 15.23
C PRO A 58 3.65 -20.04 14.76
N MET A 59 2.74 -20.06 13.78
CA MET A 59 2.23 -21.30 13.19
C MET A 59 3.26 -21.92 12.23
N LEU A 60 4.02 -21.11 11.51
CA LEU A 60 5.07 -21.56 10.58
C LEU A 60 6.33 -22.08 11.32
N GLU A 61 6.65 -21.49 12.47
CA GLU A 61 7.86 -21.81 13.23
C GLU A 61 7.71 -23.04 14.14
N LYS A 62 6.47 -23.46 14.46
CA LYS A 62 6.23 -24.52 15.45
C LYS A 62 6.04 -25.89 14.82
N GLY A 63 6.80 -26.87 15.35
CA GLY A 63 6.59 -28.32 15.22
C GLY A 63 6.62 -28.85 13.77
N PRO A 64 5.71 -29.79 13.44
CA PRO A 64 5.71 -30.47 12.13
C PRO A 64 5.56 -29.53 10.93
N MET A 65 4.97 -28.33 11.15
CA MET A 65 4.75 -27.35 10.11
C MET A 65 6.06 -26.80 9.54
N SER A 66 7.06 -26.56 10.40
CA SER A 66 8.37 -26.08 9.95
C SER A 66 9.12 -27.10 9.07
N ILE A 67 8.88 -28.40 9.29
CA ILE A 67 9.43 -29.48 8.48
C ILE A 67 8.64 -29.60 7.18
N ALA A 68 7.30 -29.53 7.22
CA ALA A 68 6.43 -29.61 6.07
C ALA A 68 6.68 -28.45 5.08
N MET A 69 7.05 -27.27 5.59
CA MET A 69 7.42 -26.10 4.78
C MET A 69 8.67 -26.28 3.93
N LYS A 70 9.52 -27.27 4.23
CA LYS A 70 10.72 -27.60 3.44
C LYS A 70 10.42 -28.52 2.26
N ILE A 71 9.20 -29.08 2.18
CA ILE A 71 8.77 -30.00 1.11
C ILE A 71 7.94 -29.19 0.09
N PRO A 72 8.39 -29.03 -1.17
CA PRO A 72 7.75 -28.12 -2.15
C PRO A 72 6.26 -28.34 -2.36
N LEU A 73 5.79 -29.59 -2.45
CA LEU A 73 4.37 -29.92 -2.66
C LEU A 73 3.51 -29.60 -1.43
N LEU A 74 4.00 -29.93 -0.22
CA LEU A 74 3.30 -29.63 1.04
C LEU A 74 3.29 -28.13 1.33
N ASN A 75 4.36 -27.45 0.99
CA ASN A 75 4.51 -26.00 1.11
C ASN A 75 3.38 -25.27 0.33
N SER A 76 3.10 -25.62 -0.92
CA SER A 76 2.04 -25.01 -1.71
C SER A 76 0.65 -25.19 -1.09
N ALA A 77 0.35 -26.39 -0.59
CA ALA A 77 -0.91 -26.67 0.11
C ALA A 77 -1.04 -25.84 1.42
N ILE A 78 0.03 -25.74 2.20
CA ILE A 78 0.07 -24.95 3.43
C ILE A 78 -0.19 -23.47 3.12
N TYR A 79 0.47 -22.91 2.11
CA TYR A 79 0.25 -21.52 1.69
C TYR A 79 -1.19 -21.25 1.27
N SER A 80 -1.82 -22.17 0.56
CA SER A 80 -3.23 -22.07 0.17
C SER A 80 -4.14 -22.03 1.41
N VAL A 81 -3.89 -22.89 2.39
CA VAL A 81 -4.66 -22.92 3.66
C VAL A 81 -4.46 -21.62 4.46
N ILE A 82 -3.22 -21.11 4.54
CA ILE A 82 -2.93 -19.86 5.25
C ILE A 82 -3.60 -18.70 4.55
N ARG A 83 -3.47 -18.62 3.20
CA ARG A 83 -4.16 -17.59 2.41
C ARG A 83 -5.66 -17.60 2.69
N LYS A 84 -6.29 -18.77 2.63
CA LYS A 84 -7.73 -18.91 2.91
C LYS A 84 -8.08 -18.40 4.31
N LYS A 85 -7.36 -18.82 5.34
CA LYS A 85 -7.59 -18.37 6.72
C LYS A 85 -7.44 -16.86 6.89
N LEU A 86 -6.44 -16.26 6.23
CA LEU A 86 -6.26 -14.81 6.26
C LEU A 86 -7.43 -14.11 5.55
N MET A 87 -7.83 -14.59 4.38
CA MET A 87 -8.99 -14.04 3.66
C MET A 87 -10.26 -14.14 4.50
N ASP A 88 -10.52 -15.30 5.12
CA ASP A 88 -11.68 -15.53 5.99
C ASP A 88 -11.69 -14.56 7.19
N ALA A 89 -10.52 -14.28 7.78
CA ALA A 89 -10.41 -13.33 8.90
C ALA A 89 -10.80 -11.89 8.50
N PHE A 90 -10.65 -11.52 7.24
CA PHE A 90 -11.08 -10.23 6.69
C PHE A 90 -12.46 -10.28 6.00
N GLY A 91 -13.28 -11.30 6.30
CA GLY A 91 -14.65 -11.43 5.80
C GLY A 91 -14.81 -12.30 4.55
N GLY A 92 -13.73 -12.85 4.00
CA GLY A 92 -13.74 -13.86 2.92
C GLY A 92 -14.06 -13.35 1.52
N ASN A 93 -14.30 -12.06 1.35
CA ASN A 93 -14.74 -11.49 0.05
C ASN A 93 -13.80 -10.40 -0.50
N VAL A 94 -12.65 -10.20 0.14
CA VAL A 94 -11.72 -9.13 -0.26
C VAL A 94 -11.04 -9.49 -1.58
N GLY A 95 -11.21 -8.63 -2.59
CA GLY A 95 -10.53 -8.75 -3.88
C GLY A 95 -9.14 -8.12 -3.86
N ILE A 96 -8.96 -7.03 -3.10
CA ILE A 96 -7.67 -6.32 -3.02
C ILE A 96 -7.49 -5.61 -1.68
N PHE A 97 -6.25 -5.66 -1.17
CA PHE A 97 -5.76 -4.81 -0.10
C PHE A 97 -4.85 -3.73 -0.67
N ILE A 98 -5.23 -2.48 -0.50
CA ILE A 98 -4.42 -1.31 -0.89
C ILE A 98 -3.71 -0.82 0.36
N VAL A 99 -2.41 -1.00 0.39
CA VAL A 99 -1.57 -0.66 1.55
C VAL A 99 -0.81 0.63 1.26
N GLY A 100 -0.83 1.56 2.20
CA GLY A 100 -0.16 2.83 2.02
C GLY A 100 0.05 3.59 3.32
N GLY A 101 0.67 4.77 3.23
CA GLY A 101 0.90 5.66 4.36
C GLY A 101 2.12 5.34 5.23
N ALA A 102 2.81 4.25 4.99
CA ALA A 102 4.08 3.89 5.62
C ALA A 102 4.78 2.77 4.83
N PRO A 103 6.11 2.59 4.98
CA PRO A 103 6.81 1.44 4.42
C PRO A 103 6.31 0.13 5.05
N MET A 104 6.13 -0.90 4.22
CA MET A 104 5.78 -2.23 4.70
C MET A 104 7.04 -3.03 5.05
N ASN A 105 6.97 -3.82 6.12
CA ASN A 105 8.06 -4.72 6.48
C ASN A 105 8.31 -5.74 5.36
N GLN A 106 9.55 -5.83 4.86
CA GLN A 106 9.92 -6.63 3.71
C GLN A 106 9.65 -8.14 3.89
N GLU A 107 9.82 -8.66 5.09
CA GLU A 107 9.52 -10.07 5.40
C GLU A 107 8.02 -10.35 5.25
N THR A 108 7.19 -9.47 5.80
CA THR A 108 5.73 -9.59 5.71
C THR A 108 5.25 -9.47 4.28
N GLU A 109 5.76 -8.49 3.52
CA GLU A 109 5.43 -8.30 2.11
C GLU A 109 5.79 -9.55 1.29
N SER A 110 7.05 -10.00 1.41
CA SER A 110 7.55 -11.19 0.71
C SER A 110 6.71 -12.43 1.01
N PHE A 111 6.28 -12.59 2.26
CA PHE A 111 5.41 -13.69 2.66
C PHE A 111 4.03 -13.58 2.01
N LEU A 112 3.39 -12.41 2.08
CA LEU A 112 2.06 -12.18 1.50
C LEU A 112 2.05 -12.39 -0.02
N MET A 113 3.09 -11.93 -0.71
CA MET A 113 3.27 -12.22 -2.14
C MET A 113 3.45 -13.71 -2.41
N LYS A 114 4.25 -14.40 -1.60
CA LYS A 114 4.51 -15.85 -1.73
C LYS A 114 3.24 -16.69 -1.61
N ILE A 115 2.32 -16.32 -0.74
CA ILE A 115 1.01 -16.96 -0.62
C ILE A 115 -0.01 -16.43 -1.62
N LYS A 116 0.38 -15.53 -2.52
CA LYS A 116 -0.49 -14.84 -3.49
C LYS A 116 -1.66 -14.13 -2.80
N PHE A 117 -1.40 -13.50 -1.66
CA PHE A 117 -2.40 -12.67 -1.00
C PHE A 117 -2.63 -11.40 -1.82
N PRO A 118 -3.87 -10.94 -2.02
CA PRO A 118 -4.17 -9.85 -2.95
C PRO A 118 -3.81 -8.49 -2.36
N ILE A 119 -2.51 -8.17 -2.34
CA ILE A 119 -2.00 -6.89 -1.86
C ILE A 119 -1.40 -6.06 -2.98
N THR A 120 -1.50 -4.76 -2.83
CA THR A 120 -0.69 -3.79 -3.54
C THR A 120 -0.29 -2.67 -2.60
N ILE A 121 0.83 -2.03 -2.89
CA ILE A 121 1.31 -0.88 -2.12
C ILE A 121 1.23 0.34 -3.03
N GLY A 122 0.58 1.40 -2.53
CA GLY A 122 0.54 2.70 -3.16
C GLY A 122 1.38 3.71 -2.38
N TYR A 123 1.93 4.68 -3.10
CA TYR A 123 2.65 5.80 -2.51
C TYR A 123 1.96 7.12 -2.86
N GLY A 124 2.00 8.03 -1.92
CA GLY A 124 1.48 9.37 -2.10
C GLY A 124 1.49 10.16 -0.81
N MET A 125 1.06 11.41 -0.91
CA MET A 125 1.05 12.37 0.19
C MET A 125 -0.15 13.30 0.07
N THR A 126 -0.50 13.96 1.16
CA THR A 126 -1.68 14.86 1.21
C THR A 126 -1.59 15.95 0.17
N GLU A 127 -0.40 16.46 -0.09
CA GLU A 127 -0.07 17.48 -1.07
C GLU A 127 -0.34 17.06 -2.53
N CYS A 128 -0.58 15.77 -2.77
CA CYS A 128 -0.88 15.19 -4.09
C CYS A 128 -2.27 14.53 -4.18
N ALA A 129 -3.21 14.86 -3.32
CA ALA A 129 -4.65 14.53 -3.33
C ALA A 129 -5.05 13.03 -3.42
N PRO A 130 -4.48 12.07 -2.78
CA PRO A 130 -3.15 11.88 -2.20
C PRO A 130 -2.22 10.97 -3.02
N LEU A 131 -2.64 10.38 -4.17
CA LEU A 131 -1.97 9.25 -4.81
C LEU A 131 -0.97 9.69 -5.89
N ILE A 132 0.27 9.23 -5.77
CA ILE A 132 1.33 9.43 -6.77
C ILE A 132 1.55 8.16 -7.57
N SER A 133 1.63 7.01 -6.91
CA SER A 133 1.86 5.73 -7.60
C SER A 133 0.97 4.61 -7.07
N PHE A 134 0.63 3.70 -7.99
CA PHE A 134 -0.19 2.53 -7.74
C PHE A 134 -0.03 1.52 -8.88
N THR A 135 -0.18 0.24 -8.57
CA THR A 135 -0.24 -0.83 -9.56
C THR A 135 -1.21 -1.90 -9.05
N PRO A 136 -2.08 -2.49 -9.91
CA PRO A 136 -2.90 -3.61 -9.52
C PRO A 136 -2.07 -4.77 -8.94
N ASP A 137 -2.66 -5.56 -8.04
CA ASP A 137 -1.97 -6.63 -7.31
C ASP A 137 -1.35 -7.70 -8.21
N ASN A 138 -1.97 -7.98 -9.36
CA ASN A 138 -1.46 -8.94 -10.35
C ASN A 138 -0.21 -8.45 -11.12
N GLU A 139 0.10 -7.14 -11.07
CA GLU A 139 1.27 -6.52 -11.70
C GLU A 139 2.25 -5.94 -10.66
N PHE A 140 1.93 -6.09 -9.38
CA PHE A 140 2.72 -5.52 -8.29
C PHE A 140 4.11 -6.17 -8.20
N LYS A 141 5.15 -5.35 -8.12
CA LYS A 141 6.54 -5.78 -7.96
C LYS A 141 6.96 -5.66 -6.50
N ALA A 142 7.60 -6.71 -5.97
CA ALA A 142 8.09 -6.70 -4.58
C ALA A 142 9.03 -5.52 -4.28
N GLY A 143 8.84 -4.90 -3.13
CA GLY A 143 9.63 -3.76 -2.67
C GLY A 143 9.33 -2.45 -3.39
N SER A 144 8.37 -2.44 -4.34
CA SER A 144 7.93 -1.22 -5.01
C SER A 144 6.72 -0.59 -4.31
N CYS A 145 6.39 0.62 -4.69
CA CYS A 145 5.12 1.26 -4.37
C CYS A 145 4.25 1.52 -5.62
N GLY A 146 4.47 0.70 -6.66
CA GLY A 146 3.74 0.76 -7.92
C GLY A 146 4.30 1.75 -8.92
N ARG A 147 3.64 1.84 -10.07
CA ARG A 147 3.96 2.80 -11.12
C ARG A 147 3.29 4.13 -10.84
N PHE A 148 3.97 5.24 -11.16
CA PHE A 148 3.32 6.53 -11.07
C PHE A 148 2.14 6.64 -12.04
N LEU A 149 1.14 7.44 -11.70
CA LEU A 149 -0.12 7.57 -12.44
C LEU A 149 0.10 8.36 -13.75
N LYS A 150 0.68 7.70 -14.74
CA LYS A 150 1.02 8.27 -16.03
C LYS A 150 -0.22 8.86 -16.72
N GLY A 151 -0.10 10.09 -17.21
CA GLY A 151 -1.20 10.82 -17.84
C GLY A 151 -2.02 11.69 -16.88
N LEU A 152 -1.89 11.46 -15.56
CA LEU A 152 -2.48 12.34 -14.52
C LEU A 152 -1.42 13.26 -13.90
N LEU A 153 -0.17 12.81 -13.86
CA LEU A 153 0.95 13.53 -13.27
C LEU A 153 2.25 13.21 -13.99
N GLU A 154 3.21 14.08 -13.80
CA GLU A 154 4.60 13.90 -14.17
C GLU A 154 5.41 13.59 -12.92
N VAL A 155 6.33 12.63 -13.01
CA VAL A 155 7.26 12.27 -11.93
C VAL A 155 8.68 12.31 -12.46
N ARG A 156 9.56 12.92 -11.69
CA ARG A 156 10.99 12.94 -11.92
C ARG A 156 11.72 12.53 -10.64
N ILE A 157 12.77 11.77 -10.78
CA ILE A 157 13.72 11.51 -9.70
C ILE A 157 14.91 12.44 -9.94
N ASP A 158 15.24 13.25 -8.95
CA ASP A 158 16.37 14.17 -9.00
C ASP A 158 17.69 13.41 -8.77
N SER A 159 18.13 12.75 -9.84
CA SER A 159 19.31 11.86 -9.83
C SER A 159 19.92 11.78 -11.22
N GLU A 160 21.24 11.62 -11.29
CA GLU A 160 21.98 11.38 -12.54
C GLU A 160 21.65 10.01 -13.17
N ASP A 161 21.33 9.01 -12.34
CA ASP A 161 20.89 7.68 -12.77
C ASP A 161 19.67 7.24 -11.91
N PRO A 162 18.45 7.64 -12.27
CA PRO A 162 17.24 7.34 -11.50
C PRO A 162 16.97 5.85 -11.24
N GLN A 163 17.58 4.96 -12.03
CA GLN A 163 17.39 3.53 -11.86
C GLN A 163 18.28 2.94 -10.76
N ARG A 164 19.45 3.56 -10.50
CA ARG A 164 20.46 3.00 -9.61
C ARG A 164 20.79 3.88 -8.42
N VAL A 165 20.70 5.18 -8.61
CA VAL A 165 21.02 6.19 -7.60
C VAL A 165 19.73 6.84 -7.14
N ALA A 166 19.45 6.73 -5.83
CA ALA A 166 18.28 7.36 -5.26
C ALA A 166 18.38 8.89 -5.33
N GLY A 167 17.31 9.53 -5.73
CA GLY A 167 17.15 10.97 -5.74
C GLY A 167 15.77 11.35 -5.19
N GLU A 168 15.56 12.64 -4.94
CA GLU A 168 14.27 13.14 -4.47
C GLU A 168 13.20 12.92 -5.54
N ILE A 169 12.01 12.53 -5.09
CA ILE A 169 10.83 12.45 -5.95
C ILE A 169 10.26 13.85 -6.15
N LEU A 170 10.20 14.28 -7.39
CA LEU A 170 9.55 15.52 -7.79
C LEU A 170 8.27 15.20 -8.56
N VAL A 171 7.18 15.87 -8.22
CA VAL A 171 5.85 15.61 -8.79
C VAL A 171 5.23 16.89 -9.34
N ARG A 172 4.65 16.83 -10.52
CA ARG A 172 3.89 17.91 -11.12
C ARG A 172 2.60 17.40 -11.75
N GLY A 173 1.48 18.10 -11.54
CA GLY A 173 0.18 17.74 -12.11
C GLY A 173 -0.97 18.51 -11.47
N GLU A 174 -2.17 18.36 -12.03
CA GLU A 174 -3.37 19.10 -11.58
C GLU A 174 -3.80 18.74 -10.16
N HIS A 175 -3.43 17.57 -9.65
CA HIS A 175 -3.75 17.10 -8.30
C HIS A 175 -2.72 17.53 -7.24
N VAL A 176 -1.61 18.16 -7.64
CA VAL A 176 -0.68 18.79 -6.71
C VAL A 176 -1.33 20.01 -6.07
N MET A 177 -1.15 20.16 -4.76
CA MET A 177 -1.72 21.27 -3.99
C MET A 177 -1.31 22.62 -4.56
N LYS A 178 -2.16 23.63 -4.36
CA LYS A 178 -1.82 25.03 -4.70
C LYS A 178 -0.91 25.68 -3.67
N GLY A 179 -0.74 25.08 -2.52
CA GLY A 179 0.06 25.58 -1.40
C GLY A 179 -0.61 25.33 -0.05
N TYR A 180 0.13 25.60 1.01
CA TYR A 180 -0.36 25.55 2.38
C TYR A 180 -1.17 26.81 2.72
N TYR A 181 -2.38 26.61 3.26
CA TYR A 181 -3.28 27.72 3.56
C TYR A 181 -2.65 28.76 4.49
N LYS A 182 -2.56 30.02 4.02
CA LYS A 182 -1.94 31.15 4.72
C LYS A 182 -0.50 30.89 5.16
N ASN A 183 0.26 30.09 4.42
CA ASN A 183 1.64 29.77 4.74
C ASN A 183 2.49 29.72 3.45
N ASP A 184 2.67 30.86 2.84
CA ASP A 184 3.46 31.04 1.62
C ASP A 184 4.92 30.63 1.83
N LYS A 185 5.46 30.90 3.04
CA LYS A 185 6.85 30.58 3.38
C LYS A 185 7.14 29.08 3.26
N ASP A 186 6.27 28.22 3.75
CA ASP A 186 6.47 26.76 3.65
C ASP A 186 6.03 26.23 2.29
N THR A 187 5.07 26.89 1.63
CA THR A 187 4.71 26.59 0.25
C THR A 187 5.91 26.72 -0.68
N HIS A 188 6.61 27.84 -0.67
CA HIS A 188 7.78 28.07 -1.52
C HIS A 188 8.99 27.19 -1.21
N LYS A 189 9.00 26.47 -0.09
CA LYS A 189 10.05 25.49 0.20
C LYS A 189 9.86 24.17 -0.54
N VAL A 190 8.61 23.83 -0.83
CA VAL A 190 8.25 22.52 -1.39
C VAL A 190 7.68 22.61 -2.79
N LEU A 191 7.23 23.78 -3.21
CA LEU A 191 6.66 24.00 -4.55
C LEU A 191 7.50 25.05 -5.26
N ASP A 192 8.16 24.65 -6.35
CA ASP A 192 9.02 25.53 -7.12
C ASP A 192 8.23 26.39 -8.15
N GLU A 193 8.94 27.32 -8.81
CA GLU A 193 8.34 28.22 -9.81
C GLU A 193 7.86 27.50 -11.09
N GLU A 194 8.37 26.28 -11.35
CA GLU A 194 7.96 25.45 -12.48
C GLU A 194 6.77 24.55 -12.14
N GLY A 195 6.29 24.60 -10.89
CA GLY A 195 5.17 23.82 -10.39
C GLY A 195 5.53 22.39 -9.97
N TRP A 196 6.81 22.09 -9.75
CA TRP A 196 7.24 20.83 -9.17
C TRP A 196 7.12 20.86 -7.65
N LEU A 197 6.48 19.84 -7.11
CA LEU A 197 6.44 19.57 -5.69
C LEU A 197 7.66 18.71 -5.30
N HIS A 198 8.47 19.22 -4.41
CA HIS A 198 9.55 18.51 -3.73
C HIS A 198 8.96 17.70 -2.59
N THR A 199 8.94 16.37 -2.74
CA THR A 199 8.25 15.51 -1.76
C THR A 199 9.06 15.29 -0.48
N GLY A 200 10.37 15.49 -0.53
CA GLY A 200 11.30 15.13 0.54
C GLY A 200 11.60 13.64 0.62
N ASP A 201 10.94 12.81 -0.17
CA ASP A 201 11.14 11.35 -0.19
C ASP A 201 12.14 10.95 -1.27
N MET A 202 13.07 10.05 -0.94
CA MET A 202 14.09 9.53 -1.85
C MET A 202 13.62 8.24 -2.50
N ALA A 203 13.83 8.10 -3.82
CA ALA A 203 13.45 6.90 -4.55
C ALA A 203 14.39 6.57 -5.70
N THR A 204 14.28 5.33 -6.19
CA THR A 204 14.71 4.92 -7.54
C THR A 204 13.48 4.63 -8.39
N MET A 205 13.60 4.71 -9.72
CA MET A 205 12.49 4.50 -10.65
C MET A 205 12.94 3.63 -11.83
N ASP A 206 12.21 2.55 -12.07
CA ASP A 206 12.38 1.71 -13.27
C ASP A 206 11.95 2.46 -14.54
N PRO A 207 12.39 2.03 -15.75
CA PRO A 207 11.99 2.65 -17.04
C PRO A 207 10.48 2.62 -17.31
N ASP A 208 9.74 1.69 -16.67
CA ASP A 208 8.28 1.60 -16.78
C ASP A 208 7.54 2.53 -15.81
N GLY A 209 8.27 3.31 -15.01
CA GLY A 209 7.72 4.23 -14.03
C GLY A 209 7.43 3.62 -12.66
N THR A 210 7.89 2.39 -12.38
CA THR A 210 7.76 1.76 -11.06
C THR A 210 8.70 2.44 -10.07
N LEU A 211 8.15 2.90 -8.94
CA LEU A 211 8.88 3.60 -7.87
C LEU A 211 9.28 2.65 -6.74
N TYR A 212 10.47 2.88 -6.20
CA TYR A 212 11.01 2.18 -5.03
C TYR A 212 11.51 3.22 -4.04
N ILE A 213 10.79 3.40 -2.94
CA ILE A 213 11.17 4.35 -1.88
C ILE A 213 12.46 3.85 -1.19
N ARG A 214 13.39 4.79 -0.95
CA ARG A 214 14.73 4.52 -0.37
C ARG A 214 15.03 5.32 0.89
N GLY A 215 14.22 6.31 1.22
CA GLY A 215 14.34 7.17 2.39
C GLY A 215 13.40 8.34 2.39
#